data_d055297d331601b09370fdc56f0d91fc
#
_entry.id   d055297d331601b09370fdc56f0d91fc
#
_cell.length_a   1.000
_cell.length_b   1.000
_cell.length_c   1.000
_cell.angle_alpha   90.00
_cell.angle_beta   90.00
_cell.angle_gamma   90.00
#
_symmetry.space_group_name_H-M   'P 1'
#
loop_
_entity.id
_entity.type
_entity.pdbx_description
1 polymer ?
#
loop_
_entity_poly.entity_id
_entity_poly.type
_entity_poly.pdbx_seq_one_letter_code
_entity_poly.pdbx_strand_id
1 'polypeptide(L)'
;MMRFIATWFYIGLLKPAPGTWGSLGALPFIYIFLIIELNVLYLLIISSIVFILGWLATLIETKEKSEHDPSEIVIDEVVGQWITFTPLFIITSNEKFHTSICRNVFNININSETYSMDIILIFLSSFILFCFFDIIKPWPISWADQISTPFGVMFDDILAGIFSALCLTIILFFGLLS
;
A
#
# COMPACT_ATOMS: atom_id res chain seq x y z
N MET A 1 -8.11 -21.27 -6.06
CA MET A 1 -8.10 -20.42 -4.84
C MET A 1 -6.82 -19.60 -4.75
N MET A 2 -5.63 -20.18 -4.96
CA MET A 2 -4.36 -19.42 -4.88
C MET A 2 -4.27 -18.33 -5.93
N ARG A 3 -4.67 -18.60 -7.19
CA ARG A 3 -4.71 -17.57 -8.23
C ARG A 3 -5.60 -16.38 -7.87
N PHE A 4 -6.75 -16.60 -7.22
CA PHE A 4 -7.63 -15.54 -6.75
C PHE A 4 -6.94 -14.62 -5.72
N ILE A 5 -6.10 -15.20 -4.85
CA ILE A 5 -5.30 -14.46 -3.86
C ILE A 5 -4.15 -13.73 -4.56
N ALA A 6 -3.34 -14.44 -5.35
CA ALA A 6 -2.17 -13.88 -6.03
C ALA A 6 -2.53 -12.72 -6.96
N THR A 7 -3.68 -12.82 -7.67
CA THR A 7 -4.14 -11.78 -8.58
C THR A 7 -5.05 -10.74 -7.90
N TRP A 8 -5.14 -10.72 -6.57
CA TRP A 8 -5.99 -9.83 -5.78
C TRP A 8 -7.39 -9.68 -6.37
N PHE A 9 -8.22 -10.73 -6.17
CA PHE A 9 -9.60 -10.79 -6.69
C PHE A 9 -9.68 -10.66 -8.22
N TYR A 10 -8.69 -11.19 -8.97
CA TYR A 10 -8.55 -11.11 -10.43
C TYR A 10 -8.26 -9.70 -10.97
N ILE A 11 -7.96 -8.71 -10.13
CA ILE A 11 -7.55 -7.36 -10.53
C ILE A 11 -6.26 -7.41 -11.36
N GLY A 12 -5.30 -8.28 -10.99
CA GLY A 12 -4.05 -8.49 -11.72
C GLY A 12 -4.22 -9.01 -13.15
N LEU A 13 -5.42 -9.39 -13.57
CA LEU A 13 -5.70 -9.75 -14.96
C LEU A 13 -6.04 -8.53 -15.83
N LEU A 14 -6.20 -7.35 -15.24
CA LEU A 14 -6.52 -6.13 -15.97
C LEU A 14 -5.27 -5.61 -16.71
N LYS A 15 -5.44 -5.31 -18.00
CA LYS A 15 -4.40 -4.71 -18.84
C LYS A 15 -4.70 -3.22 -19.06
N PRO A 16 -3.69 -2.36 -19.31
CA PRO A 16 -2.30 -2.71 -19.69
C PRO A 16 -1.30 -2.88 -18.54
N ALA A 17 -1.57 -2.42 -17.34
CA ALA A 17 -0.61 -2.37 -16.22
C ALA A 17 -1.17 -3.07 -14.98
N PRO A 18 -1.05 -4.41 -14.87
CA PRO A 18 -1.65 -5.18 -13.76
C PRO A 18 -1.23 -4.68 -12.37
N GLY A 19 0.05 -4.40 -12.14
CA GLY A 19 0.56 -3.90 -10.88
C GLY A 19 -0.05 -2.55 -10.47
N THR A 20 -0.21 -1.63 -11.42
CA THR A 20 -0.90 -0.35 -11.17
C THR A 20 -2.36 -0.58 -10.75
N TRP A 21 -3.04 -1.56 -11.36
CA TRP A 21 -4.38 -1.95 -10.94
C TRP A 21 -4.40 -2.63 -9.58
N GLY A 22 -3.37 -3.42 -9.26
CA GLY A 22 -3.16 -4.02 -7.93
C GLY A 22 -3.04 -2.95 -6.85
N SER A 23 -2.13 -2.00 -7.03
CA SER A 23 -1.92 -0.87 -6.13
C SER A 23 -3.20 -0.03 -5.96
N LEU A 24 -3.91 0.24 -7.06
CA LEU A 24 -5.18 0.97 -7.03
C LEU A 24 -6.27 0.17 -6.29
N GLY A 25 -6.30 -1.16 -6.50
CA GLY A 25 -7.22 -2.08 -5.83
C GLY A 25 -6.97 -2.22 -4.31
N ALA A 26 -5.80 -1.80 -3.83
CA ALA A 26 -5.48 -1.75 -2.41
C ALA A 26 -6.16 -0.56 -1.68
N LEU A 27 -6.41 0.55 -2.38
CA LEU A 27 -6.88 1.81 -1.79
C LEU A 27 -8.27 1.72 -1.14
N PRO A 28 -9.27 1.03 -1.71
CA PRO A 28 -10.58 0.88 -1.07
C PRO A 28 -10.49 0.23 0.32
N PHE A 29 -9.58 -0.70 0.52
CA PHE A 29 -9.36 -1.35 1.82
C PHE A 29 -8.77 -0.38 2.84
N ILE A 30 -7.81 0.44 2.44
CA ILE A 30 -7.26 1.51 3.28
C ILE A 30 -8.36 2.48 3.71
N TYR A 31 -9.23 2.86 2.78
CA TYR A 31 -10.37 3.73 3.09
C TYR A 31 -11.31 3.10 4.11
N ILE A 32 -11.64 1.81 3.96
CA ILE A 32 -12.44 1.06 4.93
C ILE A 32 -11.73 1.00 6.28
N PHE A 33 -10.41 0.72 6.31
CA PHE A 33 -9.62 0.66 7.54
C PHE A 33 -9.61 2.00 8.28
N LEU A 34 -9.60 3.12 7.57
CA LEU A 34 -9.72 4.46 8.17
C LEU A 34 -11.12 4.71 8.75
N ILE A 35 -12.18 4.31 8.04
CA ILE A 35 -13.57 4.47 8.52
C ILE A 35 -13.82 3.71 9.82
N ILE A 36 -13.26 2.48 9.94
CA ILE A 36 -13.40 1.66 11.16
C ILE A 36 -12.36 2.01 12.22
N GLU A 37 -11.62 3.11 12.04
CA GLU A 37 -10.58 3.60 12.98
C GLU A 37 -9.55 2.53 13.35
N LEU A 38 -9.10 1.76 12.35
CA LEU A 38 -8.15 0.68 12.56
C LEU A 38 -6.82 1.24 13.09
N ASN A 39 -6.31 0.66 14.18
CA ASN A 39 -5.01 1.03 14.71
C ASN A 39 -3.88 0.55 13.77
N VAL A 40 -2.77 1.28 13.72
CA VAL A 40 -1.57 0.93 12.94
C VAL A 40 -1.07 -0.48 13.19
N LEU A 41 -1.16 -0.98 14.43
CA LEU A 41 -0.75 -2.35 14.75
C LEU A 41 -1.58 -3.39 13.99
N TYR A 42 -2.91 -3.19 13.91
CA TYR A 42 -3.78 -4.08 13.14
C TYR A 42 -3.53 -3.98 11.63
N LEU A 43 -3.23 -2.79 11.11
CA LEU A 43 -2.82 -2.63 9.71
C LEU A 43 -1.58 -3.49 9.42
N LEU A 44 -0.55 -3.41 10.27
CA LEU A 44 0.68 -4.18 10.11
C LEU A 44 0.44 -5.70 10.26
N ILE A 45 -0.43 -6.12 11.18
CA ILE A 45 -0.80 -7.54 11.34
C ILE A 45 -1.52 -8.04 10.09
N ILE A 46 -2.52 -7.30 9.59
CA ILE A 46 -3.26 -7.68 8.39
C ILE A 46 -2.33 -7.72 7.17
N SER A 47 -1.47 -6.71 6.99
CA SER A 47 -0.47 -6.68 5.92
C SER A 47 0.48 -7.88 6.00
N SER A 48 0.92 -8.26 7.21
CA SER A 48 1.77 -9.43 7.43
C SER A 48 1.06 -10.75 7.08
N ILE A 49 -0.21 -10.87 7.45
CA ILE A 49 -1.02 -12.05 7.09
C ILE A 49 -1.20 -12.14 5.57
N VAL A 50 -1.55 -11.01 4.93
CA VAL A 50 -1.72 -10.95 3.46
C VAL A 50 -0.40 -11.20 2.75
N PHE A 51 0.73 -10.70 3.28
CA PHE A 51 2.07 -11.03 2.78
C PHE A 51 2.35 -12.53 2.80
N ILE A 52 2.09 -13.21 3.92
CA ILE A 52 2.32 -14.65 4.04
C ILE A 52 1.42 -15.43 3.06
N LEU A 53 0.14 -15.05 2.98
CA LEU A 53 -0.80 -15.68 2.05
C LEU A 53 -0.42 -15.41 0.58
N GLY A 54 0.02 -14.19 0.27
CA GLY A 54 0.53 -13.78 -1.03
C GLY A 54 1.77 -14.58 -1.42
N TRP A 55 2.76 -14.66 -0.52
CA TRP A 55 3.95 -15.47 -0.74
C TRP A 55 3.65 -16.93 -1.02
N LEU A 56 2.76 -17.55 -0.22
CA LEU A 56 2.33 -18.94 -0.46
C LEU A 56 1.57 -19.08 -1.79
N ALA A 57 0.73 -18.11 -2.14
CA ALA A 57 0.00 -18.11 -3.41
C ALA A 57 0.95 -17.96 -4.60
N THR A 58 1.91 -17.02 -4.54
CA THR A 58 2.95 -16.83 -5.54
C THR A 58 3.80 -18.08 -5.71
N LEU A 59 4.21 -18.71 -4.61
CA LEU A 59 4.99 -19.97 -4.64
C LEU A 59 4.25 -21.10 -5.37
N ILE A 60 2.93 -21.19 -5.21
CA ILE A 60 2.12 -22.22 -5.88
C ILE A 60 1.89 -21.88 -7.35
N GLU A 61 1.58 -20.61 -7.65
CA GLU A 61 1.28 -20.16 -9.02
C GLU A 61 2.52 -20.13 -9.93
N THR A 62 3.72 -19.91 -9.36
CA THR A 62 4.98 -19.90 -10.13
C THR A 62 5.64 -21.25 -10.27
N LYS A 63 5.22 -22.27 -9.48
CA LYS A 63 5.88 -23.58 -9.42
C LYS A 63 6.01 -24.31 -10.78
N GLU A 64 5.04 -24.12 -11.67
CA GLU A 64 5.00 -24.74 -13.00
C GLU A 64 5.27 -23.77 -14.15
N LYS A 65 5.50 -22.48 -13.82
CA LYS A 65 5.79 -21.44 -14.80
C LYS A 65 7.30 -21.26 -14.97
N SER A 66 7.72 -20.94 -16.18
CA SER A 66 9.12 -20.57 -16.48
C SER A 66 9.46 -19.16 -15.94
N GLU A 67 8.46 -18.31 -15.75
CA GLU A 67 8.58 -16.97 -15.18
C GLU A 67 8.39 -17.05 -13.67
N HIS A 68 9.34 -16.52 -12.91
CA HIS A 68 9.25 -16.47 -11.45
C HIS A 68 8.42 -15.28 -10.95
N ASP A 69 8.23 -14.26 -11.80
CA ASP A 69 7.43 -13.06 -11.54
C ASP A 69 6.43 -12.83 -12.69
N PRO A 70 5.30 -13.55 -12.72
CA PRO A 70 4.25 -13.29 -13.69
C PRO A 70 3.53 -11.98 -13.38
N SER A 71 3.44 -11.10 -14.36
CA SER A 71 2.82 -9.77 -14.22
C SER A 71 1.35 -9.75 -13.76
N GLU A 72 0.68 -10.90 -13.70
CA GLU A 72 -0.67 -11.06 -13.17
C GLU A 72 -0.73 -11.23 -11.66
N ILE A 73 0.41 -11.49 -11.01
CA ILE A 73 0.55 -11.50 -9.55
C ILE A 73 0.68 -10.04 -9.11
N VAL A 74 -0.22 -9.60 -8.24
CA VAL A 74 -0.33 -8.19 -7.80
C VAL A 74 -0.62 -8.07 -6.29
N ILE A 75 -0.53 -9.18 -5.58
CA ILE A 75 -0.73 -9.21 -4.12
C ILE A 75 0.40 -8.52 -3.37
N ASP A 76 1.59 -8.48 -3.92
CA ASP A 76 2.79 -7.79 -3.49
C ASP A 76 2.58 -6.28 -3.50
N GLU A 77 2.09 -5.73 -4.62
CA GLU A 77 1.77 -4.31 -4.74
C GLU A 77 0.67 -3.88 -3.74
N VAL A 78 -0.27 -4.78 -3.45
CA VAL A 78 -1.30 -4.51 -2.44
C VAL A 78 -0.69 -4.36 -1.06
N VAL A 79 0.21 -5.26 -0.68
CA VAL A 79 0.90 -5.22 0.63
C VAL A 79 1.81 -3.99 0.70
N GLY A 80 2.60 -3.72 -0.35
CA GLY A 80 3.48 -2.55 -0.44
C GLY A 80 2.70 -1.24 -0.33
N GLN A 81 1.57 -1.15 -1.04
CA GLN A 81 0.68 0.01 -0.97
C GLN A 81 0.10 0.21 0.44
N TRP A 82 -0.28 -0.86 1.16
CA TRP A 82 -0.75 -0.76 2.55
C TRP A 82 0.34 -0.28 3.50
N ILE A 83 1.58 -0.75 3.34
CA ILE A 83 2.73 -0.30 4.11
C ILE A 83 2.97 1.21 3.90
N THR A 84 2.79 1.71 2.68
CA THR A 84 2.91 3.14 2.38
C THR A 84 2.01 4.01 3.27
N PHE A 85 0.84 3.52 3.68
CA PHE A 85 -0.09 4.26 4.54
C PHE A 85 0.23 4.19 6.04
N THR A 86 1.25 3.43 6.46
CA THR A 86 1.63 3.31 7.89
C THR A 86 1.73 4.66 8.60
N PRO A 87 2.36 5.72 8.04
CA PRO A 87 2.45 7.02 8.71
C PRO A 87 1.08 7.65 9.01
N LEU A 88 0.14 7.54 8.08
CA LEU A 88 -1.21 8.05 8.28
C LEU A 88 -1.89 7.35 9.47
N PHE A 89 -1.76 6.03 9.56
CA PHE A 89 -2.32 5.26 10.66
C PHE A 89 -1.62 5.52 12.02
N ILE A 90 -0.32 5.84 12.03
CA ILE A 90 0.38 6.28 13.25
C ILE A 90 -0.19 7.60 13.74
N ILE A 91 -0.40 8.53 12.83
CA ILE A 91 -0.95 9.86 13.13
C ILE A 91 -2.38 9.74 13.64
N THR A 92 -3.23 8.97 12.97
CA THR A 92 -4.64 8.80 13.34
C THR A 92 -4.84 7.99 14.62
N SER A 93 -3.93 7.09 14.97
CA SER A 93 -4.01 6.29 16.21
C SER A 93 -3.53 7.03 17.47
N ASN A 94 -2.96 8.23 17.34
CA ASN A 94 -2.51 9.01 18.49
C ASN A 94 -3.63 9.98 18.91
N GLU A 95 -4.27 9.78 20.09
CA GLU A 95 -5.46 10.53 20.55
C GLU A 95 -5.29 12.06 20.51
N LYS A 96 -4.09 12.58 20.81
CA LYS A 96 -3.81 14.02 20.72
C LYS A 96 -3.73 14.53 19.27
N PHE A 97 -3.28 13.68 18.36
CA PHE A 97 -3.21 13.95 16.94
C PHE A 97 -4.55 13.70 16.26
N HIS A 98 -5.26 12.62 16.69
CA HIS A 98 -6.60 12.29 16.24
C HIS A 98 -7.57 13.47 16.48
N THR A 99 -7.54 14.11 17.66
CA THR A 99 -8.34 15.31 17.89
C THR A 99 -7.89 16.52 17.06
N SER A 100 -6.63 16.63 16.70
CA SER A 100 -6.11 17.71 15.85
C SER A 100 -6.37 17.44 14.36
N ILE A 101 -6.14 16.23 13.87
CA ILE A 101 -6.41 15.82 12.49
C ILE A 101 -7.90 15.57 12.29
N CYS A 102 -8.62 14.91 13.20
CA CYS A 102 -10.08 14.83 13.11
C CYS A 102 -10.73 16.20 13.27
N ARG A 103 -10.12 17.13 13.99
CA ARG A 103 -10.60 18.52 14.03
C ARG A 103 -10.13 19.32 12.79
N ASN A 104 -8.98 19.06 12.24
CA ASN A 104 -8.44 19.78 11.09
C ASN A 104 -8.56 19.01 9.77
N VAL A 105 -8.52 17.67 9.74
CA VAL A 105 -8.70 16.81 8.56
C VAL A 105 -10.07 16.13 8.53
N PHE A 106 -10.71 15.93 9.68
CA PHE A 106 -12.07 15.40 9.81
C PHE A 106 -12.99 16.36 10.59
N ASN A 107 -12.66 17.66 10.63
CA ASN A 107 -13.54 18.62 11.28
C ASN A 107 -14.92 18.55 10.63
N ILE A 108 -15.76 17.75 11.22
CA ILE A 108 -17.20 17.68 10.96
C ILE A 108 -17.83 18.99 11.43
N ASN A 109 -17.32 20.05 10.92
CA ASN A 109 -18.04 21.31 10.79
C ASN A 109 -18.38 21.40 9.30
N ILE A 110 -19.56 21.08 9.00
CA ILE A 110 -20.37 20.91 7.81
C ILE A 110 -20.12 21.92 6.63
N ASN A 111 -18.88 22.35 6.42
CA ASN A 111 -18.46 23.04 5.19
C ASN A 111 -17.45 22.17 4.47
N SER A 112 -17.97 21.14 3.82
CA SER A 112 -17.39 19.86 3.45
C SER A 112 -16.46 19.83 2.23
N GLU A 113 -16.08 20.95 1.62
CA GLU A 113 -15.32 20.90 0.38
C GLU A 113 -13.80 20.76 0.60
N THR A 114 -13.25 21.34 1.66
CA THR A 114 -11.80 21.35 1.92
C THR A 114 -11.28 19.97 2.37
N TYR A 115 -12.07 19.21 3.07
CA TYR A 115 -11.68 17.91 3.67
C TYR A 115 -11.58 16.75 2.71
N SER A 116 -12.48 16.67 1.76
CA SER A 116 -12.44 15.67 0.71
C SER A 116 -11.17 15.83 -0.13
N MET A 117 -10.66 17.05 -0.26
CA MET A 117 -9.43 17.33 -1.01
C MET A 117 -8.19 16.82 -0.29
N ASP A 118 -8.07 16.98 1.03
CA ASP A 118 -6.89 16.56 1.79
C ASP A 118 -6.73 15.03 1.79
N ILE A 119 -7.82 14.28 2.00
CA ILE A 119 -7.80 12.81 1.92
C ILE A 119 -7.45 12.37 0.51
N ILE A 120 -8.06 12.95 -0.51
CA ILE A 120 -7.77 12.61 -1.91
C ILE A 120 -6.30 12.87 -2.23
N LEU A 121 -5.73 13.99 -1.77
CA LEU A 121 -4.33 14.32 -1.98
C LEU A 121 -3.40 13.33 -1.27
N ILE A 122 -3.72 12.89 -0.05
CA ILE A 122 -2.95 11.87 0.67
C ILE A 122 -2.99 10.53 -0.09
N PHE A 123 -4.19 10.10 -0.52
CA PHE A 123 -4.33 8.86 -1.29
C PHE A 123 -3.60 8.93 -2.63
N LEU A 124 -3.72 10.03 -3.34
CA LEU A 124 -3.02 10.25 -4.61
C LEU A 124 -1.50 10.30 -4.42
N SER A 125 -1.03 11.02 -3.40
CA SER A 125 0.40 11.10 -3.08
C SER A 125 0.98 9.74 -2.72
N SER A 126 0.29 8.97 -1.86
CA SER A 126 0.74 7.63 -1.48
C SER A 126 0.78 6.67 -2.68
N PHE A 127 -0.22 6.72 -3.55
CA PHE A 127 -0.28 5.92 -4.76
C PHE A 127 0.86 6.28 -5.73
N ILE A 128 1.08 7.57 -5.98
CA ILE A 128 2.16 8.04 -6.86
C ILE A 128 3.53 7.66 -6.31
N LEU A 129 3.75 7.85 -4.99
CA LEU A 129 5.01 7.50 -4.34
C LEU A 129 5.29 6.01 -4.44
N PHE A 130 4.30 5.17 -4.15
CA PHE A 130 4.47 3.72 -4.25
C PHE A 130 4.81 3.31 -5.69
N CYS A 131 4.01 3.71 -6.68
CA CYS A 131 4.28 3.41 -8.09
C CYS A 131 5.64 3.95 -8.55
N PHE A 132 6.07 5.11 -8.04
CA PHE A 132 7.39 5.67 -8.36
C PHE A 132 8.52 4.76 -7.88
N PHE A 133 8.50 4.33 -6.61
CA PHE A 133 9.54 3.47 -6.06
C PHE A 133 9.49 2.05 -6.61
N ASP A 134 8.31 1.51 -6.86
CA ASP A 134 8.10 0.20 -7.49
C ASP A 134 8.62 0.17 -8.94
N ILE A 135 8.37 1.21 -9.73
CA ILE A 135 8.82 1.25 -11.13
C ILE A 135 10.32 1.57 -11.25
N ILE A 136 10.83 2.55 -10.49
CA ILE A 136 12.23 3.00 -10.59
C ILE A 136 13.17 2.05 -9.87
N LYS A 137 12.70 1.41 -8.82
CA LYS A 137 13.45 0.43 -8.01
C LYS A 137 14.87 0.89 -7.64
N PRO A 138 15.04 2.07 -6.99
CA PRO A 138 16.35 2.50 -6.53
C PRO A 138 16.95 1.47 -5.57
N TRP A 139 18.27 1.45 -5.41
CA TRP A 139 18.86 0.61 -4.37
C TRP A 139 18.34 1.01 -2.98
N PRO A 140 17.91 0.10 -2.08
CA PRO A 140 18.05 -1.36 -2.13
C PRO A 140 16.89 -2.13 -2.79
N ILE A 141 15.85 -1.49 -3.31
CA ILE A 141 14.68 -2.14 -3.92
C ILE A 141 15.15 -2.99 -5.12
N SER A 142 16.00 -2.45 -5.99
CA SER A 142 16.57 -3.17 -7.13
C SER A 142 17.39 -4.40 -6.74
N TRP A 143 17.97 -4.42 -5.54
CA TRP A 143 18.65 -5.60 -5.02
C TRP A 143 17.62 -6.69 -4.62
N ALA A 144 16.52 -6.32 -4.00
CA ALA A 144 15.46 -7.24 -3.64
C ALA A 144 14.76 -7.84 -4.88
N ASP A 145 14.51 -7.03 -5.90
CA ASP A 145 13.95 -7.43 -7.19
C ASP A 145 14.80 -8.50 -7.93
N GLN A 146 16.12 -8.50 -7.72
CA GLN A 146 17.02 -9.52 -8.27
C GLN A 146 16.93 -10.88 -7.56
N ILE A 147 16.22 -10.99 -6.45
CA ILE A 147 16.05 -12.25 -5.74
C ILE A 147 15.04 -13.11 -6.48
N SER A 148 15.53 -14.06 -7.28
CA SER A 148 14.73 -14.95 -8.15
C SER A 148 13.94 -16.00 -7.36
N THR A 149 13.19 -15.57 -6.34
CA THR A 149 12.35 -16.44 -5.52
C THR A 149 10.98 -15.78 -5.31
N PRO A 150 9.91 -16.54 -5.02
CA PRO A 150 8.60 -15.98 -4.67
C PRO A 150 8.63 -15.02 -3.47
N PHE A 151 9.65 -15.15 -2.61
CA PHE A 151 9.88 -14.20 -1.52
C PHE A 151 10.43 -12.87 -2.07
N GLY A 152 11.33 -12.91 -3.05
CA GLY A 152 11.89 -11.72 -3.68
C GLY A 152 10.80 -10.87 -4.32
N VAL A 153 9.90 -11.50 -5.09
CA VAL A 153 8.72 -10.85 -5.72
C VAL A 153 7.86 -10.09 -4.72
N MET A 154 7.73 -10.58 -3.49
CA MET A 154 6.95 -9.90 -2.45
C MET A 154 7.76 -8.86 -1.69
N PHE A 155 9.09 -9.03 -1.64
CA PHE A 155 9.96 -8.27 -0.73
C PHE A 155 10.39 -6.92 -1.31
N ASP A 156 10.56 -6.82 -2.61
CA ASP A 156 10.90 -5.55 -3.27
C ASP A 156 9.77 -4.52 -3.13
N ASP A 157 8.50 -4.95 -3.21
CA ASP A 157 7.34 -4.10 -2.98
C ASP A 157 7.18 -3.67 -1.52
N ILE A 158 7.56 -4.52 -0.55
CA ILE A 158 7.67 -4.09 0.85
C ILE A 158 8.67 -2.95 0.99
N LEU A 159 9.84 -3.07 0.36
CA LEU A 159 10.84 -2.01 0.39
C LEU A 159 10.34 -0.75 -0.32
N ALA A 160 9.69 -0.88 -1.48
CA ALA A 160 9.05 0.25 -2.17
C ALA A 160 8.02 0.93 -1.26
N GLY A 161 7.19 0.15 -0.56
CA GLY A 161 6.22 0.64 0.42
C GLY A 161 6.87 1.38 1.59
N ILE A 162 7.97 0.87 2.15
CA ILE A 162 8.71 1.52 3.24
C ILE A 162 9.30 2.87 2.78
N PHE A 163 9.94 2.91 1.61
CA PHE A 163 10.48 4.17 1.08
C PHE A 163 9.38 5.19 0.80
N SER A 164 8.26 4.73 0.26
CA SER A 164 7.08 5.56 0.03
C SER A 164 6.50 6.08 1.35
N ALA A 165 6.45 5.25 2.40
CA ALA A 165 6.00 5.65 3.72
C ALA A 165 6.91 6.72 4.34
N LEU A 166 8.23 6.61 4.18
CA LEU A 166 9.16 7.64 4.63
C LEU A 166 8.92 8.98 3.93
N CYS A 167 8.73 8.97 2.61
CA CYS A 167 8.40 10.18 1.85
C CYS A 167 7.04 10.75 2.25
N LEU A 168 6.04 9.88 2.42
CA LEU A 168 4.70 10.30 2.87
C LEU A 168 4.75 10.91 4.27
N THR A 169 5.60 10.40 5.17
CA THR A 169 5.83 10.98 6.51
C THR A 169 6.30 12.43 6.40
N ILE A 170 7.23 12.70 5.50
CA ILE A 170 7.76 14.05 5.26
C ILE A 170 6.63 14.96 4.75
N ILE A 171 5.86 14.50 3.77
CA ILE A 171 4.73 15.26 3.21
C ILE A 171 3.70 15.59 4.30
N LEU A 172 3.32 14.59 5.11
CA LEU A 172 2.37 14.79 6.19
C LEU A 172 2.91 15.73 7.26
N PHE A 173 4.19 15.63 7.61
CA PHE A 173 4.82 16.51 8.59
C PHE A 173 4.82 17.99 8.13
N PHE A 174 5.20 18.27 6.89
CA PHE A 174 5.20 19.62 6.35
C PHE A 174 3.78 20.15 6.06
N GLY A 175 2.87 19.30 5.61
CA GLY A 175 1.45 19.67 5.42
C GLY A 175 0.71 19.96 6.72
N LEU A 176 1.18 19.43 7.86
CA LEU A 176 0.63 19.73 9.18
C LEU A 176 1.20 21.01 9.81
N LEU A 177 2.33 21.52 9.30
CA LEU A 177 2.97 22.77 9.76
C LEU A 177 2.54 23.99 8.97
N SER A 178 1.89 23.83 7.83
CA SER A 178 1.36 24.87 6.97
C SER A 178 -0.11 25.15 7.26
#